data_7eabf54cc24511cee2c074e1b22e0e1f
#
_entry.id   7eabf54cc24511cee2c074e1b22e0e1f
#
_cell.length_a   1.000
_cell.length_b   1.000
_cell.length_c   1.000
_cell.angle_alpha   90.00
_cell.angle_beta   90.00
_cell.angle_gamma   90.00
#
_symmetry.space_group_name_H-M   'P 1'
#
loop_
_entity.id
_entity.type
_entity.pdbx_description
1 polymer ?
#
loop_
_entity_poly.entity_id
_entity_poly.type
_entity_poly.pdbx_seq_one_letter_code
_entity_poly.pdbx_strand_id
1 'polypeptide(L)'
;MKKISVFTSIRSEYGLFSPLWLALKANNSFKLELLVGGAHLVEEYGNTISFIEADGFSIAYKLPFLYKGEDPDALTRSLSTLQLQIGKYFMENKPDLLMILGDRFELLPVVLAATLNKVPIAHISGGETTEGAIDNQ
;
A
#
# COMPACT_ATOMS: atom_id res chain seq x y z
N MET A 1 -17.00 -4.19 -13.62
CA MET A 1 -16.43 -3.42 -12.51
C MET A 1 -14.93 -3.68 -12.43
N LYS A 2 -14.13 -2.63 -12.44
CA LYS A 2 -12.68 -2.75 -12.33
C LYS A 2 -12.25 -2.80 -10.87
N LYS A 3 -11.31 -3.68 -10.56
CA LYS A 3 -10.80 -3.81 -9.20
C LYS A 3 -9.51 -3.00 -9.05
N ILE A 4 -9.54 -2.06 -8.12
CA ILE A 4 -8.39 -1.24 -7.76
C ILE A 4 -7.93 -1.62 -6.37
N SER A 5 -6.68 -2.04 -6.26
CA SER A 5 -6.04 -2.31 -4.98
C SER A 5 -5.13 -1.14 -4.63
N VAL A 6 -5.18 -0.70 -3.38
CA VAL A 6 -4.32 0.37 -2.87
C VAL A 6 -3.45 -0.19 -1.77
N PHE A 7 -2.14 0.00 -1.89
CA PHE A 7 -1.21 -0.36 -0.82
C PHE A 7 -0.96 0.86 0.07
N THR A 8 -1.14 0.72 1.36
CA THR A 8 -0.86 1.77 2.33
C THR A 8 -0.20 1.19 3.59
N SER A 9 0.83 1.87 4.08
CA SER A 9 1.62 1.38 5.21
C SER A 9 1.82 2.37 6.34
N ILE A 10 1.47 3.65 6.17
CA ILE A 10 1.63 4.66 7.22
C ILE A 10 0.43 5.58 7.32
N ARG A 11 0.23 6.13 8.52
CA ARG A 11 -0.91 6.98 8.84
C ARG A 11 -1.00 8.25 7.98
N SER A 12 0.15 8.85 7.67
CA SER A 12 0.16 10.08 6.86
C SER A 12 -0.40 9.86 5.46
N GLU A 13 -0.20 8.68 4.88
CA GLU A 13 -0.81 8.32 3.60
C GLU A 13 -2.33 8.29 3.72
N TYR A 14 -2.83 7.70 4.78
CA TYR A 14 -4.27 7.62 5.00
C TYR A 14 -4.90 9.01 5.11
N GLY A 15 -4.31 9.88 5.93
CA GLY A 15 -4.82 11.24 6.10
C GLY A 15 -4.81 12.04 4.81
N LEU A 16 -3.77 11.86 3.99
CA LEU A 16 -3.60 12.62 2.76
C LEU A 16 -4.47 12.09 1.61
N PHE A 17 -4.59 10.78 1.49
CA PHE A 17 -5.22 10.15 0.32
C PHE A 17 -6.61 9.58 0.55
N SER A 18 -7.09 9.51 1.78
CA SER A 18 -8.43 8.97 2.04
C SER A 18 -9.55 9.69 1.28
N PRO A 19 -9.49 11.02 1.02
CA PRO A 19 -10.51 11.64 0.19
C PRO A 19 -10.58 11.07 -1.22
N LEU A 20 -9.42 10.78 -1.83
CA LEU A 20 -9.38 10.12 -3.15
C LEU A 20 -9.98 8.72 -3.07
N TRP A 21 -9.64 7.96 -2.03
CA TRP A 21 -10.15 6.61 -1.88
C TRP A 21 -11.66 6.60 -1.66
N LEU A 22 -12.19 7.57 -0.92
CA LEU A 22 -13.63 7.71 -0.75
C LEU A 22 -14.33 8.00 -2.08
N ALA A 23 -13.74 8.85 -2.91
CA ALA A 23 -14.29 9.14 -4.23
C ALA A 23 -14.30 7.91 -5.12
N LEU A 24 -13.23 7.11 -5.10
CA LEU A 24 -13.17 5.85 -5.85
C LEU A 24 -14.20 4.84 -5.34
N LYS A 25 -14.34 4.74 -4.03
CA LYS A 25 -15.29 3.84 -3.40
C LYS A 25 -16.74 4.19 -3.78
N ALA A 26 -17.04 5.48 -3.90
CA ALA A 26 -18.38 5.96 -4.26
C ALA A 26 -18.71 5.72 -5.73
N ASN A 27 -17.74 5.44 -6.58
CA ASN A 27 -17.94 5.23 -8.01
C ASN A 27 -18.27 3.77 -8.29
N ASN A 28 -19.42 3.53 -8.87
CA ASN A 28 -19.91 2.16 -9.14
C ASN A 28 -19.10 1.41 -10.20
N SER A 29 -18.21 2.09 -10.92
CA SER A 29 -17.35 1.45 -11.91
C SER A 29 -16.15 0.75 -11.29
N PHE A 30 -15.88 0.99 -10.01
CA PHE A 30 -14.69 0.46 -9.33
C PHE A 30 -15.06 -0.33 -8.08
N LYS A 31 -14.28 -1.39 -7.85
CA LYS A 31 -14.25 -2.07 -6.56
C LYS A 31 -12.91 -1.73 -5.92
N LEU A 32 -12.95 -0.96 -4.84
CA LEU A 32 -11.74 -0.55 -4.13
C LEU A 32 -11.43 -1.53 -3.00
N GLU A 33 -10.20 -2.02 -2.98
CA GLU A 33 -9.73 -2.89 -1.92
C GLU A 33 -8.41 -2.34 -1.37
N LEU A 34 -8.30 -2.26 -0.05
CA LEU A 34 -7.09 -1.76 0.59
C LEU A 34 -6.21 -2.92 1.03
N LEU A 35 -4.92 -2.79 0.76
CA LEU A 35 -3.87 -3.67 1.26
C LEU A 35 -3.17 -2.88 2.36
N VAL A 36 -3.49 -3.19 3.60
CA VAL A 36 -3.08 -2.39 4.76
C VAL A 36 -1.98 -3.12 5.51
N GLY A 37 -0.87 -2.46 5.70
CA GLY A 37 0.26 -3.11 6.36
C GLY A 37 1.14 -2.16 7.14
N GLY A 38 2.28 -2.68 7.55
CA GLY A 38 3.30 -1.89 8.19
C GLY A 38 2.79 -1.20 9.45
N ALA A 39 3.04 0.10 9.54
CA ALA A 39 2.73 0.89 10.73
C ALA A 39 1.24 0.96 11.05
N HIS A 40 0.35 0.77 10.08
CA HIS A 40 -1.09 0.75 10.34
C HIS A 40 -1.50 -0.37 11.29
N LEU A 41 -0.76 -1.46 11.33
CA LEU A 41 -1.08 -2.63 12.12
C LEU A 41 -0.39 -2.65 13.49
N VAL A 42 0.49 -1.68 13.74
CA VAL A 42 1.28 -1.63 14.97
C VAL A 42 0.67 -0.63 15.93
N GLU A 43 0.28 -1.11 17.12
CA GLU A 43 -0.35 -0.28 18.13
C GLU A 43 0.52 0.90 18.57
N GLU A 44 1.83 0.70 18.65
CA GLU A 44 2.79 1.75 19.00
C GLU A 44 2.73 2.96 18.06
N TYR A 45 2.29 2.75 16.81
CA TYR A 45 2.16 3.81 15.81
C TYR A 45 0.71 4.28 15.67
N GLY A 46 -0.16 3.99 16.65
CA GLY A 46 -1.52 4.47 16.70
C GLY A 46 -2.58 3.54 16.12
N ASN A 47 -2.19 2.35 15.66
CA ASN A 47 -3.11 1.33 15.15
C ASN A 47 -4.18 1.92 14.22
N THR A 48 -3.74 2.57 13.16
CA THR A 48 -4.59 3.33 12.24
C THR A 48 -5.66 2.47 11.56
N ILE A 49 -5.49 1.15 11.57
CA ILE A 49 -6.43 0.25 10.91
C ILE A 49 -7.85 0.40 11.43
N SER A 50 -8.02 0.71 12.71
CA SER A 50 -9.35 0.91 13.28
C SER A 50 -10.06 2.13 12.66
N PHE A 51 -9.31 3.18 12.32
CA PHE A 51 -9.86 4.35 11.63
C PHE A 51 -10.25 4.02 10.20
N ILE A 52 -9.43 3.22 9.52
CA ILE A 52 -9.72 2.80 8.15
C ILE A 52 -11.00 1.97 8.11
N GLU A 53 -11.15 1.04 9.03
CA GLU A 53 -12.35 0.22 9.12
C GLU A 53 -13.59 1.05 9.48
N ALA A 54 -13.44 2.00 10.41
CA ALA A 54 -14.54 2.86 10.83
C ALA A 54 -15.04 3.75 9.69
N ASP A 55 -14.16 4.14 8.77
CA ASP A 55 -14.53 4.93 7.59
C ASP A 55 -15.20 4.09 6.49
N GLY A 56 -15.37 2.80 6.72
CA GLY A 56 -16.11 1.94 5.82
C GLY A 56 -15.32 1.35 4.65
N PHE A 57 -14.01 1.42 4.68
CA PHE A 57 -13.20 0.82 3.63
C PHE A 57 -13.12 -0.70 3.77
N SER A 58 -13.14 -1.39 2.63
CA SER A 58 -12.91 -2.82 2.58
C SER A 58 -11.42 -3.11 2.62
N ILE A 59 -10.98 -3.85 3.62
CA ILE A 59 -9.58 -4.26 3.74
C ILE A 59 -9.46 -5.68 3.20
N ALA A 60 -8.81 -5.80 2.03
CA ALA A 60 -8.66 -7.09 1.38
C ALA A 60 -7.61 -7.95 2.06
N TYR A 61 -6.50 -7.32 2.44
CA TYR A 61 -5.38 -8.02 3.07
C TYR A 61 -4.74 -7.15 4.12
N LYS A 62 -4.36 -7.80 5.23
CA LYS A 62 -3.49 -7.22 6.24
C LYS A 62 -2.09 -7.77 6.02
N LEU A 63 -1.10 -6.89 5.96
CA LEU A 63 0.28 -7.24 5.64
C LEU A 63 1.19 -6.90 6.83
N PRO A 64 1.26 -7.76 7.85
CA PRO A 64 2.06 -7.50 9.06
C PRO A 64 3.54 -7.81 8.80
N PHE A 65 4.21 -6.95 8.04
CA PHE A 65 5.58 -7.21 7.60
C PHE A 65 6.66 -6.53 8.46
N LEU A 66 6.30 -5.57 9.33
CA LEU A 66 7.31 -4.84 10.08
C LEU A 66 7.98 -5.70 11.15
N TYR A 67 9.30 -5.72 11.12
CA TYR A 67 10.14 -6.24 12.19
C TYR A 67 10.62 -5.08 13.05
N LYS A 68 10.85 -5.32 14.33
CA LYS A 68 11.38 -4.30 15.23
C LYS A 68 12.80 -3.91 14.83
N GLY A 69 13.07 -2.60 14.84
CA GLY A 69 14.38 -2.07 14.57
C GLY A 69 14.45 -1.36 13.23
N GLU A 70 15.51 -0.57 13.10
CA GLU A 70 15.77 0.20 11.89
C GLU A 70 17.10 -0.12 11.26
N ASP A 71 17.80 -1.14 11.79
CA ASP A 71 19.06 -1.57 11.21
C ASP A 71 18.83 -2.31 9.88
N PRO A 72 19.89 -2.46 9.07
CA PRO A 72 19.73 -3.11 7.77
C PRO A 72 19.14 -4.51 7.82
N ASP A 73 19.42 -5.28 8.87
CA ASP A 73 18.86 -6.62 8.99
C ASP A 73 17.35 -6.57 9.21
N ALA A 74 16.87 -5.73 10.12
CA ALA A 74 15.45 -5.58 10.39
C ALA A 74 14.71 -5.08 9.14
N LEU A 75 15.28 -4.10 8.44
CA LEU A 75 14.70 -3.59 7.21
C LEU A 75 14.65 -4.65 6.11
N THR A 76 15.72 -5.43 5.97
CA THR A 76 15.75 -6.51 4.99
C THR A 76 14.66 -7.54 5.26
N ARG A 77 14.49 -7.93 6.52
CA ARG A 77 13.45 -8.88 6.90
C ARG A 77 12.06 -8.34 6.63
N SER A 78 11.83 -7.07 6.97
CA SER A 78 10.55 -6.42 6.72
C SER A 78 10.22 -6.39 5.22
N LEU A 79 11.16 -5.95 4.40
CA LEU A 79 10.93 -5.84 2.96
C LEU A 79 10.76 -7.21 2.30
N SER A 80 11.56 -8.20 2.72
CA SER A 80 11.45 -9.56 2.19
C SER A 80 10.10 -10.18 2.55
N THR A 81 9.65 -9.97 3.78
CA THR A 81 8.36 -10.47 4.23
C THR A 81 7.23 -9.82 3.46
N LEU A 82 7.30 -8.50 3.26
CA LEU A 82 6.30 -7.78 2.48
C LEU A 82 6.21 -8.32 1.06
N GLN A 83 7.35 -8.56 0.41
CA GLN A 83 7.36 -9.07 -0.95
C GLN A 83 6.69 -10.44 -1.05
N LEU A 84 6.96 -11.33 -0.10
CA LEU A 84 6.30 -12.63 -0.06
C LEU A 84 4.79 -12.50 0.14
N GLN A 85 4.37 -11.67 1.07
CA GLN A 85 2.95 -11.50 1.39
C GLN A 85 2.18 -10.91 0.21
N ILE A 86 2.69 -9.82 -0.36
CA ILE A 86 1.97 -9.13 -1.43
C ILE A 86 2.04 -9.89 -2.74
N GLY A 87 3.14 -10.62 -2.98
CA GLY A 87 3.25 -11.50 -4.13
C GLY A 87 2.18 -12.58 -4.10
N LYS A 88 1.96 -13.16 -2.93
CA LYS A 88 0.89 -14.15 -2.76
C LYS A 88 -0.48 -13.55 -3.05
N TYR A 89 -0.72 -12.33 -2.56
CA TYR A 89 -1.99 -11.65 -2.83
C TYR A 89 -2.20 -11.49 -4.34
N PHE A 90 -1.20 -11.02 -5.07
CA PHE A 90 -1.33 -10.82 -6.52
C PHE A 90 -1.55 -12.13 -7.28
N MET A 91 -0.94 -13.21 -6.84
CA MET A 91 -1.17 -14.52 -7.46
C MET A 91 -2.61 -15.00 -7.27
N GLU A 92 -3.19 -14.73 -6.12
CA GLU A 92 -4.54 -15.20 -5.77
C GLU A 92 -5.64 -14.23 -6.21
N ASN A 93 -5.36 -12.93 -6.24
CA ASN A 93 -6.36 -11.87 -6.39
C ASN A 93 -5.86 -10.76 -7.31
N LYS A 94 -5.46 -11.08 -8.52
CA LYS A 94 -4.86 -10.10 -9.42
C LYS A 94 -5.82 -8.92 -9.68
N PRO A 95 -5.47 -7.69 -9.22
CA PRO A 95 -6.31 -6.52 -9.49
C PRO A 95 -6.11 -6.01 -10.91
N ASP A 96 -7.03 -5.18 -11.36
CA ASP A 96 -6.89 -4.49 -12.65
C ASP A 96 -5.88 -3.36 -12.56
N LEU A 97 -5.73 -2.78 -11.38
CA LEU A 97 -4.79 -1.69 -11.14
C LEU A 97 -4.34 -1.71 -9.68
N LEU A 98 -3.05 -1.52 -9.46
CA LEU A 98 -2.50 -1.29 -8.13
C LEU A 98 -2.13 0.18 -8.02
N MET A 99 -2.65 0.85 -6.99
CA MET A 99 -2.30 2.23 -6.69
C MET A 99 -1.30 2.25 -5.53
N ILE A 100 -0.18 2.93 -5.74
CA ILE A 100 0.85 3.12 -4.71
C ILE A 100 1.10 4.60 -4.50
N LEU A 101 1.56 4.94 -3.29
CA LEU A 101 1.61 6.32 -2.82
C LEU A 101 3.00 6.65 -2.30
N GLY A 102 3.49 7.84 -2.66
CA GLY A 102 4.72 8.37 -2.10
C GLY A 102 6.00 7.74 -2.64
N ASP A 103 7.02 7.75 -1.80
CA ASP A 103 8.37 7.34 -2.21
C ASP A 103 9.10 6.49 -1.16
N ARG A 104 8.38 5.91 -0.22
CA ARG A 104 9.01 5.07 0.81
C ARG A 104 9.59 3.80 0.19
N PHE A 105 10.67 3.31 0.79
CA PHE A 105 11.35 2.14 0.24
C PHE A 105 10.54 0.85 0.33
N GLU A 106 9.45 0.80 1.13
CA GLU A 106 8.51 -0.32 1.13
C GLU A 106 7.87 -0.53 -0.24
N LEU A 107 7.87 0.51 -1.08
CA LEU A 107 7.31 0.39 -2.43
C LEU A 107 8.15 -0.50 -3.35
N LEU A 108 9.45 -0.65 -3.07
CA LEU A 108 10.32 -1.46 -3.92
C LEU A 108 9.84 -2.92 -4.04
N PRO A 109 9.62 -3.66 -2.93
CA PRO A 109 9.11 -5.02 -3.05
C PRO A 109 7.68 -5.08 -3.60
N VAL A 110 6.87 -4.05 -3.35
CA VAL A 110 5.51 -3.98 -3.87
C VAL A 110 5.52 -3.84 -5.39
N VAL A 111 6.34 -2.92 -5.91
CA VAL A 111 6.49 -2.72 -7.36
C VAL A 111 7.05 -3.97 -8.03
N LEU A 112 8.05 -4.60 -7.42
CA LEU A 112 8.63 -5.82 -7.97
C LEU A 112 7.58 -6.93 -8.04
N ALA A 113 6.84 -7.16 -6.98
CA ALA A 113 5.80 -8.19 -6.96
C ALA A 113 4.69 -7.91 -7.99
N ALA A 114 4.28 -6.67 -8.12
CA ALA A 114 3.27 -6.28 -9.12
C ALA A 114 3.80 -6.51 -10.54
N THR A 115 5.06 -6.13 -10.79
CA THR A 115 5.68 -6.31 -12.09
C THR A 115 5.77 -7.79 -12.48
N LEU A 116 6.19 -8.64 -11.54
CA LEU A 116 6.30 -10.09 -11.79
C LEU A 116 4.93 -10.71 -12.08
N ASN A 117 3.87 -10.17 -11.54
CA ASN A 117 2.51 -10.66 -11.75
C ASN A 117 1.75 -9.88 -12.84
N LYS A 118 2.43 -8.98 -13.55
CA LYS A 118 1.85 -8.19 -14.65
C LYS A 118 0.65 -7.35 -14.21
N VAL A 119 0.72 -6.80 -13.00
CA VAL A 119 -0.30 -5.90 -12.47
C VAL A 119 0.08 -4.47 -12.85
N PRO A 120 -0.80 -3.73 -13.55
CA PRO A 120 -0.54 -2.32 -13.86
C PRO A 120 -0.47 -1.48 -12.59
N ILE A 121 0.42 -0.49 -12.57
CA ILE A 121 0.69 0.34 -11.40
C ILE A 121 0.37 1.79 -11.70
N ALA A 122 -0.39 2.43 -10.80
CA ALA A 122 -0.56 3.87 -10.77
C ALA A 122 0.19 4.40 -9.56
N HIS A 123 1.21 5.21 -9.80
CA HIS A 123 2.04 5.77 -8.73
C HIS A 123 1.69 7.23 -8.49
N ILE A 124 1.26 7.54 -7.28
CA ILE A 124 0.89 8.90 -6.88
C ILE A 124 1.89 9.39 -5.85
N SER A 125 2.57 10.48 -6.16
CA SER A 125 3.65 10.99 -5.30
C SER A 125 3.22 12.16 -4.40
N GLY A 126 1.96 12.57 -4.45
CA GLY A 126 1.49 13.71 -3.67
C GLY A 126 1.68 15.05 -4.37
N GLY A 127 2.12 15.06 -5.61
CA GLY A 127 2.22 16.25 -6.44
C GLY A 127 3.47 17.08 -6.24
N GLU A 128 4.42 16.61 -5.44
CA GLU A 128 5.68 17.32 -5.22
C GLU A 128 6.79 16.75 -6.10
N THR A 129 7.59 17.65 -6.65
CA THR A 129 8.82 17.26 -7.35
C THR A 129 9.98 17.52 -6.41
N THR A 130 10.68 16.46 -6.06
CA THR A 130 11.86 16.54 -5.20
C THR A 130 13.05 16.00 -5.94
N GLU A 131 14.09 16.83 -6.08
CA GLU A 131 15.31 16.43 -6.76
C GLU A 131 15.93 15.21 -6.07
N GLY A 132 16.28 14.21 -6.85
CA GLY A 132 16.88 12.99 -6.34
C GLY A 132 15.91 11.96 -5.76
N ALA A 133 14.62 12.26 -5.72
CA ALA A 133 13.61 11.31 -5.27
C ALA A 133 13.34 10.25 -6.34
N ILE A 134 13.01 9.03 -5.91
CA ILE A 134 12.76 7.93 -6.84
C ILE A 134 11.57 8.21 -7.74
N ASP A 135 10.54 8.82 -7.20
CA ASP A 135 9.29 9.10 -7.92
C ASP A 135 9.43 10.20 -8.96
N ASN A 136 10.56 10.89 -9.03
CA ASN A 136 10.83 11.90 -10.05
C ASN A 136 11.40 11.32 -11.35
N GLN A 137 11.59 10.04 -11.38
CA GLN A 137 12.14 9.34 -12.57
C GLN A 137 11.04 8.87 -13.53
#